data_dd93bf319db35dd7f8641882ab00131b
#
_entry.id   dd93bf319db35dd7f8641882ab00131b
#
_cell.length_a   1.000
_cell.length_b   1.000
_cell.length_c   1.000
_cell.angle_alpha   90.00
_cell.angle_beta   90.00
_cell.angle_gamma   90.00
#
_symmetry.space_group_name_H-M   'P 1'
#
loop_
_entity.id
_entity.type
_entity.pdbx_description
1 polymer ?
#
loop_
_entity_poly.entity_id
_entity_poly.type
_entity_poly.pdbx_seq_one_letter_code
_entity_poly.pdbx_strand_id
1 'polypeptide(L)'
;MIGYVRGIVTHLFKESCYVDAHGVGYRVYVPTTTRQQLIEGREVTLFTYLNVREDAMQLYGFWTEEEYELFILLISVSGIGPKVGLGILSGMTPEAFKLAVINGQVQQLTKLPGIGKKSAERLVLELKDKIAKMTHISAESPAAIQPIGVTASGAAGEAIEALVSLGYSERDVADIVESLDDGKRDVSELIKVSLIELGKGR
;
A
#
# COMPACT_ATOMS: atom_id res chain seq x y z
N MET A 1 -17.66 2.02 0.95
CA MET A 1 -16.48 1.15 0.77
C MET A 1 -16.37 0.24 1.98
N ILE A 2 -16.03 -1.04 1.82
CA ILE A 2 -15.89 -2.01 2.92
C ILE A 2 -14.39 -2.19 3.15
N GLY A 3 -13.85 -1.65 4.25
CA GLY A 3 -12.40 -1.66 4.55
C GLY A 3 -11.94 -2.96 5.20
N TYR A 4 -12.78 -3.58 6.01
CA TYR A 4 -12.55 -4.90 6.60
C TYR A 4 -13.87 -5.59 6.91
N VAL A 5 -13.82 -6.91 7.04
CA VAL A 5 -14.93 -7.73 7.57
C VAL A 5 -14.42 -8.52 8.75
N ARG A 6 -15.10 -8.38 9.89
CA ARG A 6 -14.86 -9.17 11.10
C ARG A 6 -16.08 -10.02 11.42
N GLY A 7 -15.85 -11.32 11.61
CA GLY A 7 -16.96 -12.24 11.92
C GLY A 7 -16.50 -13.70 11.96
N ILE A 8 -17.45 -14.60 11.99
CA ILE A 8 -17.22 -16.05 12.06
C ILE A 8 -17.12 -16.61 10.64
N VAL A 9 -16.08 -17.38 10.36
CA VAL A 9 -15.97 -18.13 9.09
C VAL A 9 -16.99 -19.28 9.11
N THR A 10 -18.00 -19.21 8.25
CA THR A 10 -19.07 -20.23 8.21
C THR A 10 -18.82 -21.29 7.15
N HIS A 11 -18.21 -20.93 6.03
CA HIS A 11 -17.93 -21.85 4.91
C HIS A 11 -16.60 -21.52 4.25
N LEU A 12 -15.88 -22.56 3.84
CA LEU A 12 -14.62 -22.45 3.14
C LEU A 12 -14.69 -23.10 1.76
N PHE A 13 -14.41 -22.33 0.71
CA PHE A 13 -14.33 -22.78 -0.67
C PHE A 13 -12.87 -22.75 -1.16
N LYS A 14 -12.63 -23.14 -2.40
CA LYS A 14 -11.29 -23.16 -3.00
C LYS A 14 -10.64 -21.76 -3.05
N GLU A 15 -11.40 -20.75 -3.46
CA GLU A 15 -10.93 -19.38 -3.71
C GLU A 15 -11.69 -18.32 -2.92
N SER A 16 -12.59 -18.72 -2.00
CA SER A 16 -13.40 -17.80 -1.21
C SER A 16 -13.82 -18.43 0.12
N CYS A 17 -14.31 -17.60 1.04
CA CYS A 17 -14.96 -18.00 2.25
C CYS A 17 -16.25 -17.21 2.46
N TYR A 18 -17.10 -17.68 3.35
CA TYR A 18 -18.20 -16.89 3.91
C TYR A 18 -17.83 -16.48 5.33
N VAL A 19 -17.97 -15.18 5.59
CA VAL A 19 -17.79 -14.60 6.93
C VAL A 19 -19.12 -14.04 7.37
N ASP A 20 -19.66 -14.60 8.44
CA ASP A 20 -20.88 -14.08 9.09
C ASP A 20 -20.51 -12.94 10.03
N ALA A 21 -20.92 -11.75 9.68
CA ALA A 21 -20.81 -10.56 10.52
C ALA A 21 -22.22 -10.20 11.04
N HIS A 22 -22.56 -10.73 12.22
CA HIS A 22 -23.83 -10.48 12.91
C HIS A 22 -25.08 -10.78 12.06
N GLY A 23 -25.10 -11.94 11.40
CA GLY A 23 -26.23 -12.38 10.57
C GLY A 23 -26.17 -11.93 9.11
N VAL A 24 -25.14 -11.21 8.72
CA VAL A 24 -24.89 -10.89 7.30
C VAL A 24 -23.71 -11.73 6.80
N GLY A 25 -23.97 -12.63 5.84
CA GLY A 25 -22.95 -13.49 5.23
C GLY A 25 -22.23 -12.79 4.08
N TYR A 26 -20.97 -12.42 4.27
CA TYR A 26 -20.11 -11.85 3.24
C TYR A 26 -19.37 -12.96 2.51
N ARG A 27 -19.50 -13.03 1.17
CA ARG A 27 -18.63 -13.84 0.34
C ARG A 27 -17.36 -13.07 0.05
N VAL A 28 -16.21 -13.59 0.54
CA VAL A 28 -14.90 -12.95 0.39
C VAL A 28 -13.99 -13.85 -0.43
N TYR A 29 -13.45 -13.34 -1.54
CA TYR A 29 -12.41 -14.01 -2.33
C TYR A 29 -11.07 -13.77 -1.67
N VAL A 30 -10.30 -14.83 -1.46
CA VAL A 30 -9.04 -14.77 -0.70
C VAL A 30 -7.92 -15.47 -1.45
N PRO A 31 -6.64 -15.01 -1.33
CA PRO A 31 -5.51 -15.74 -1.84
C PRO A 31 -5.35 -17.09 -1.10
N THR A 32 -4.65 -18.04 -1.73
CA THR A 32 -4.43 -19.37 -1.15
C THR A 32 -3.71 -19.30 0.18
N THR A 33 -2.79 -18.37 0.36
CA THR A 33 -2.07 -18.09 1.61
C THR A 33 -3.02 -17.76 2.76
N THR A 34 -3.91 -16.79 2.55
CA THR A 34 -4.96 -16.42 3.50
C THR A 34 -5.93 -17.60 3.72
N ARG A 35 -6.34 -18.29 2.64
CA ARG A 35 -7.28 -19.42 2.72
C ARG A 35 -6.77 -20.54 3.64
N GLN A 36 -5.48 -20.82 3.65
CA GLN A 36 -4.85 -21.85 4.49
C GLN A 36 -4.88 -21.52 5.99
N GLN A 37 -5.01 -20.25 6.34
CA GLN A 37 -5.08 -19.78 7.73
C GLN A 37 -6.53 -19.77 8.27
N LEU A 38 -7.53 -19.79 7.39
CA LEU A 38 -8.94 -19.76 7.78
C LEU A 38 -9.42 -21.12 8.29
N ILE A 39 -10.15 -21.09 9.40
CA ILE A 39 -10.75 -22.27 10.02
C ILE A 39 -12.26 -22.00 10.20
N GLU A 40 -13.10 -22.92 9.74
CA GLU A 40 -14.55 -22.84 9.95
C GLU A 40 -14.92 -22.79 11.44
N GLY A 41 -15.89 -21.96 11.79
CA GLY A 41 -16.32 -21.72 13.16
C GLY A 41 -15.44 -20.76 13.96
N ARG A 42 -14.31 -20.28 13.42
CA ARG A 42 -13.46 -19.30 14.09
C ARG A 42 -13.73 -17.88 13.62
N GLU A 43 -13.54 -16.95 14.56
CA GLU A 43 -13.57 -15.52 14.24
C GLU A 43 -12.34 -15.12 13.45
N VAL A 44 -12.53 -14.26 12.47
CA VAL A 44 -11.49 -13.68 11.62
C VAL A 44 -11.73 -12.19 11.39
N THR A 45 -10.67 -11.45 11.17
CA THR A 45 -10.73 -10.11 10.57
C THR A 45 -9.96 -10.18 9.26
N LEU A 46 -10.60 -9.82 8.15
CA LEU A 46 -9.98 -9.75 6.84
C LEU A 46 -10.00 -8.30 6.36
N PHE A 47 -8.85 -7.76 5.97
CA PHE A 47 -8.77 -6.49 5.26
C PHE A 47 -9.38 -6.66 3.87
N THR A 48 -10.25 -5.75 3.44
CA THR A 48 -11.05 -6.02 2.24
C THR A 48 -10.99 -4.90 1.20
N TYR A 49 -11.01 -5.33 -0.06
CA TYR A 49 -11.19 -4.49 -1.23
C TYR A 49 -12.51 -4.83 -1.92
N LEU A 50 -13.40 -3.84 -2.06
CA LEU A 50 -14.65 -4.00 -2.78
C LEU A 50 -14.46 -3.56 -4.24
N ASN A 51 -14.58 -4.50 -5.16
CA ASN A 51 -14.60 -4.25 -6.60
C ASN A 51 -16.05 -4.16 -7.07
N VAL A 52 -16.45 -2.98 -7.52
CA VAL A 52 -17.80 -2.72 -8.04
C VAL A 52 -17.72 -2.60 -9.55
N ARG A 53 -18.54 -3.39 -10.25
CA ARG A 53 -18.74 -3.35 -11.69
C ARG A 53 -20.24 -3.25 -11.99
N GLU A 54 -20.60 -2.98 -13.22
CA GLU A 54 -22.01 -2.90 -13.65
C GLU A 54 -22.79 -4.19 -13.39
N ASP A 55 -22.14 -5.34 -13.53
CA ASP A 55 -22.73 -6.67 -13.44
C ASP A 55 -22.45 -7.41 -12.13
N ALA A 56 -21.52 -6.92 -11.29
CA ALA A 56 -21.12 -7.63 -10.08
C ALA A 56 -20.48 -6.75 -9.03
N MET A 57 -20.71 -7.11 -7.76
CA MET A 57 -19.92 -6.62 -6.62
C MET A 57 -19.14 -7.80 -6.04
N GLN A 58 -17.82 -7.66 -5.98
CA GLN A 58 -16.93 -8.70 -5.49
C GLN A 58 -16.06 -8.17 -4.36
N LEU A 59 -16.02 -8.89 -3.24
CA LEU A 59 -15.21 -8.55 -2.09
C LEU A 59 -13.97 -9.45 -2.06
N TYR A 60 -12.80 -8.85 -2.03
CA TYR A 60 -11.51 -9.52 -1.92
C TYR A 60 -10.96 -9.30 -0.52
N GLY A 61 -10.41 -10.34 0.13
CA GLY A 61 -9.95 -10.26 1.51
C GLY A 61 -8.57 -10.82 1.70
N PHE A 62 -7.85 -10.23 2.66
CA PHE A 62 -6.45 -10.49 2.96
C PHE A 62 -6.26 -10.66 4.45
N TRP A 63 -5.31 -11.53 4.84
CA TRP A 63 -5.03 -11.81 6.23
C TRP A 63 -4.30 -10.66 6.93
N THR A 64 -3.38 -10.02 6.21
CA THR A 64 -2.59 -8.89 6.72
C THR A 64 -2.85 -7.62 5.91
N GLU A 65 -2.59 -6.48 6.54
CA GLU A 65 -2.64 -5.18 5.87
C GLU A 65 -1.58 -5.09 4.76
N GLU A 66 -0.42 -5.71 4.94
CA GLU A 66 0.63 -5.76 3.93
C GLU A 66 0.22 -6.53 2.65
N GLU A 67 -0.51 -7.66 2.80
CA GLU A 67 -1.12 -8.36 1.66
C GLU A 67 -2.13 -7.46 0.94
N TYR A 68 -2.95 -6.73 1.69
CA TYR A 68 -3.92 -5.78 1.16
C TYR A 68 -3.25 -4.63 0.40
N GLU A 69 -2.24 -4.00 0.98
CA GLU A 69 -1.51 -2.90 0.35
C GLU A 69 -0.83 -3.35 -0.95
N LEU A 70 -0.17 -4.52 -0.92
CA LEU A 70 0.42 -5.09 -2.13
C LEU A 70 -0.64 -5.37 -3.18
N PHE A 71 -1.81 -5.88 -2.79
CA PHE A 71 -2.90 -6.11 -3.75
C PHE A 71 -3.35 -4.81 -4.42
N ILE A 72 -3.53 -3.73 -3.65
CA ILE A 72 -3.90 -2.40 -4.20
C ILE A 72 -2.83 -1.92 -5.19
N LEU A 73 -1.56 -2.10 -4.85
CA LEU A 73 -0.44 -1.76 -5.72
C LEU A 73 -0.48 -2.57 -7.03
N LEU A 74 -0.73 -3.87 -6.95
CA LEU A 74 -0.81 -4.76 -8.10
C LEU A 74 -1.94 -4.36 -9.06
N ILE A 75 -3.14 -4.10 -8.55
CA ILE A 75 -4.29 -3.74 -9.39
C ILE A 75 -4.19 -2.31 -9.96
N SER A 76 -3.28 -1.47 -9.47
CA SER A 76 -2.97 -0.16 -10.06
C SER A 76 -2.18 -0.27 -11.36
N VAL A 77 -1.58 -1.44 -11.64
CA VAL A 77 -0.81 -1.68 -12.87
C VAL A 77 -1.75 -2.07 -14.00
N SER A 78 -1.66 -1.36 -15.12
CA SER A 78 -2.49 -1.62 -16.30
C SER A 78 -2.34 -3.07 -16.79
N GLY A 79 -3.47 -3.76 -16.92
CA GLY A 79 -3.53 -5.18 -17.32
C GLY A 79 -3.46 -6.18 -16.17
N ILE A 80 -3.36 -5.72 -14.93
CA ILE A 80 -3.45 -6.55 -13.72
C ILE A 80 -4.80 -6.31 -13.05
N GLY A 81 -5.72 -7.24 -13.22
CA GLY A 81 -7.02 -7.18 -12.54
C GLY A 81 -7.02 -7.92 -11.19
N PRO A 82 -8.10 -7.79 -10.39
CA PRO A 82 -8.19 -8.40 -9.07
C PRO A 82 -7.93 -9.91 -9.03
N LYS A 83 -8.39 -10.65 -10.03
CA LYS A 83 -8.16 -12.11 -10.13
C LYS A 83 -6.67 -12.45 -10.31
N VAL A 84 -5.96 -11.65 -11.11
CA VAL A 84 -4.52 -11.83 -11.32
C VAL A 84 -3.75 -11.42 -10.06
N GLY A 85 -4.13 -10.32 -9.41
CA GLY A 85 -3.57 -9.90 -8.12
C GLY A 85 -3.68 -10.98 -7.04
N LEU A 86 -4.86 -11.62 -6.91
CA LEU A 86 -5.03 -12.79 -6.02
C LEU A 86 -4.11 -13.95 -6.40
N GLY A 87 -3.95 -14.23 -7.70
CA GLY A 87 -3.05 -15.27 -8.18
C GLY A 87 -1.59 -15.01 -7.79
N ILE A 88 -1.14 -13.78 -7.88
CA ILE A 88 0.21 -13.36 -7.47
C ILE A 88 0.40 -13.62 -5.97
N LEU A 89 -0.50 -13.13 -5.11
CA LEU A 89 -0.44 -13.31 -3.65
C LEU A 89 -0.64 -14.77 -3.22
N SER A 90 -1.24 -15.60 -4.07
CA SER A 90 -1.33 -17.05 -3.83
C SER A 90 -0.03 -17.80 -4.13
N GLY A 91 0.84 -17.24 -4.97
CA GLY A 91 2.06 -17.90 -5.44
C GLY A 91 3.34 -17.35 -4.80
N MET A 92 3.28 -16.21 -4.12
CA MET A 92 4.45 -15.54 -3.56
C MET A 92 4.06 -14.67 -2.36
N THR A 93 4.91 -14.63 -1.32
CA THR A 93 4.70 -13.71 -0.18
C THR A 93 4.95 -12.26 -0.60
N PRO A 94 4.37 -11.28 0.12
CA PRO A 94 4.60 -9.87 -0.17
C PRO A 94 6.08 -9.50 -0.23
N GLU A 95 6.89 -9.97 0.71
CA GLU A 95 8.32 -9.68 0.77
C GLU A 95 9.08 -10.27 -0.43
N ALA A 96 8.78 -11.53 -0.78
CA ALA A 96 9.41 -12.19 -1.92
C ALA A 96 9.06 -11.50 -3.24
N PHE A 97 7.80 -11.03 -3.36
CA PHE A 97 7.36 -10.25 -4.53
C PHE A 97 8.09 -8.91 -4.62
N LYS A 98 8.14 -8.15 -3.51
CA LYS A 98 8.86 -6.87 -3.45
C LYS A 98 10.32 -7.02 -3.86
N LEU A 99 11.01 -8.04 -3.31
CA LEU A 99 12.40 -8.34 -3.67
C LEU A 99 12.57 -8.72 -5.14
N ALA A 100 11.67 -9.53 -5.70
CA ALA A 100 11.72 -9.91 -7.10
C ALA A 100 11.56 -8.69 -8.04
N VAL A 101 10.70 -7.74 -7.67
CA VAL A 101 10.49 -6.50 -8.44
C VAL A 101 11.70 -5.58 -8.33
N ILE A 102 12.24 -5.34 -7.12
CA ILE A 102 13.43 -4.48 -6.91
C ILE A 102 14.62 -5.01 -7.70
N ASN A 103 14.83 -6.34 -7.68
CA ASN A 103 15.93 -7.01 -8.37
C ASN A 103 15.68 -7.25 -9.88
N GLY A 104 14.51 -6.84 -10.41
CA GLY A 104 14.18 -7.02 -11.82
C GLY A 104 14.06 -8.47 -12.28
N GLN A 105 13.64 -9.38 -11.39
CA GLN A 105 13.57 -10.82 -11.63
C GLN A 105 12.35 -11.22 -12.48
N VAL A 106 12.27 -10.72 -13.72
CA VAL A 106 11.14 -10.96 -14.64
C VAL A 106 10.83 -12.45 -14.80
N GLN A 107 11.85 -13.31 -14.91
CA GLN A 107 11.67 -14.76 -15.08
C GLN A 107 10.97 -15.42 -13.88
N GLN A 108 11.16 -14.90 -12.67
CA GLN A 108 10.49 -15.41 -11.48
C GLN A 108 9.02 -15.01 -11.48
N LEU A 109 8.73 -13.77 -11.87
CA LEU A 109 7.36 -13.24 -11.95
C LEU A 109 6.54 -13.95 -13.04
N THR A 110 7.13 -14.35 -14.15
CA THR A 110 6.42 -15.09 -15.22
C THR A 110 5.96 -16.50 -14.82
N LYS A 111 6.44 -17.04 -13.70
CA LYS A 111 5.97 -18.33 -13.15
C LYS A 111 4.64 -18.20 -12.41
N LEU A 112 4.23 -16.96 -12.09
CA LEU A 112 2.98 -16.71 -11.39
C LEU A 112 1.77 -16.84 -12.33
N PRO A 113 0.64 -17.36 -11.83
CA PRO A 113 -0.53 -17.60 -12.66
C PRO A 113 -1.09 -16.28 -13.24
N GLY A 114 -1.31 -16.27 -14.55
CA GLY A 114 -1.84 -15.10 -15.26
C GLY A 114 -0.81 -14.02 -15.59
N ILE A 115 0.47 -14.24 -15.32
CA ILE A 115 1.56 -13.31 -15.64
C ILE A 115 2.38 -13.81 -16.82
N GLY A 116 2.25 -13.11 -17.96
CA GLY A 116 3.12 -13.29 -19.10
C GLY A 116 4.36 -12.37 -19.04
N LYS A 117 5.29 -12.55 -19.97
CA LYS A 117 6.54 -11.77 -20.04
C LYS A 117 6.27 -10.25 -20.05
N LYS A 118 5.35 -9.78 -20.91
CA LYS A 118 5.00 -8.35 -20.99
C LYS A 118 4.44 -7.80 -19.69
N SER A 119 3.57 -8.57 -19.00
CA SER A 119 3.00 -8.16 -17.70
C SER A 119 4.07 -8.12 -16.61
N ALA A 120 5.01 -9.09 -16.60
CA ALA A 120 6.11 -9.13 -15.64
C ALA A 120 7.07 -7.94 -15.83
N GLU A 121 7.44 -7.62 -17.08
CA GLU A 121 8.27 -6.44 -17.39
C GLU A 121 7.59 -5.15 -16.97
N ARG A 122 6.28 -5.02 -17.19
CA ARG A 122 5.48 -3.87 -16.77
C ARG A 122 5.39 -3.76 -15.25
N LEU A 123 5.16 -4.86 -14.53
CA LEU A 123 5.17 -4.89 -13.06
C LEU A 123 6.49 -4.37 -12.50
N VAL A 124 7.62 -4.84 -13.05
CA VAL A 124 8.94 -4.35 -12.63
C VAL A 124 9.07 -2.85 -12.90
N LEU A 125 8.71 -2.40 -14.11
CA LEU A 125 8.86 -0.99 -14.50
C LEU A 125 8.00 -0.05 -13.65
N GLU A 126 6.72 -0.38 -13.45
CA GLU A 126 5.76 0.51 -12.77
C GLU A 126 5.85 0.44 -11.23
N LEU A 127 6.29 -0.70 -10.67
CA LEU A 127 6.29 -0.89 -9.22
C LEU A 127 7.64 -0.73 -8.54
N LYS A 128 8.76 -0.79 -9.28
CA LYS A 128 10.10 -0.72 -8.69
C LYS A 128 10.29 0.51 -7.81
N ASP A 129 9.99 1.69 -8.34
CA ASP A 129 10.15 2.95 -7.62
C ASP A 129 9.13 3.11 -6.47
N LYS A 130 7.90 2.64 -6.68
CA LYS A 130 6.86 2.68 -5.64
C LYS A 130 7.23 1.79 -4.45
N ILE A 131 7.68 0.57 -4.72
CA ILE A 131 8.09 -0.38 -3.68
C ILE A 131 9.35 0.10 -2.97
N ALA A 132 10.34 0.65 -3.68
CA ALA A 132 11.54 1.21 -3.06
C ALA A 132 11.20 2.31 -2.04
N LYS A 133 10.29 3.22 -2.39
CA LYS A 133 9.81 4.27 -1.47
C LYS A 133 9.10 3.68 -0.24
N MET A 134 8.25 2.67 -0.41
CA MET A 134 7.55 1.99 0.70
C MET A 134 8.53 1.27 1.65
N THR A 135 9.59 0.67 1.11
CA THR A 135 10.58 -0.07 1.91
C THR A 135 11.41 0.87 2.79
N HIS A 136 11.66 2.09 2.36
CA HIS A 136 12.33 3.11 3.17
C HIS A 136 11.47 3.60 4.34
N ILE A 137 10.13 3.60 4.20
CA ILE A 137 9.20 3.96 5.28
C ILE A 137 9.05 2.81 6.29
N SER A 138 9.15 1.56 5.85
CA SER A 138 8.98 0.36 6.70
C SER A 138 10.24 -0.04 7.48
N ALA A 139 11.39 0.58 7.24
CA ALA A 139 12.61 0.35 8.02
C ALA A 139 12.58 0.99 9.42
N GLU A 140 11.53 1.77 9.72
CA GLU A 140 11.24 2.30 11.05
C GLU A 140 10.15 1.47 11.73
N SER A 141 10.45 0.22 12.08
CA SER A 141 9.61 -0.57 13.00
C SER A 141 9.78 -0.07 14.44
N PRO A 142 8.68 0.03 15.21
CA PRO A 142 8.71 0.60 16.55
C PRO A 142 9.22 -0.43 17.56
N ALA A 143 10.51 -0.47 17.75
CA ALA A 143 11.11 -1.07 18.95
C ALA A 143 12.08 -0.06 19.55
N ALA A 144 11.68 0.48 20.68
CA ALA A 144 12.37 1.43 21.53
C ALA A 144 12.12 2.92 21.18
N ILE A 145 11.32 3.54 22.03
CA ILE A 145 11.34 5.01 22.24
C ILE A 145 12.77 5.37 22.66
N GLN A 146 13.61 5.71 21.69
CA GLN A 146 14.82 6.48 21.92
C GLN A 146 14.56 7.88 21.37
N PRO A 147 15.09 8.94 22.02
CA PRO A 147 14.86 10.29 21.58
C PRO A 147 15.39 10.44 20.14
N ILE A 148 14.58 11.01 19.27
CA ILE A 148 14.81 11.23 17.87
C ILE A 148 16.17 11.92 17.69
N GLY A 149 17.18 11.12 17.35
CA GLY A 149 18.43 11.62 16.82
C GLY A 149 18.19 12.05 15.35
N VAL A 150 18.28 13.32 15.12
CA VAL A 150 18.18 14.04 13.85
C VAL A 150 19.01 13.31 12.78
N THR A 151 18.37 12.55 11.89
CA THR A 151 18.96 12.19 10.59
C THR A 151 18.69 13.37 9.66
N ALA A 152 19.69 13.74 8.86
CA ALA A 152 19.85 14.96 8.11
C ALA A 152 18.79 15.26 7.03
N SER A 153 17.55 15.42 7.42
CA SER A 153 16.58 16.31 6.80
C SER A 153 16.21 17.32 7.88
N GLY A 154 16.85 18.48 7.87
CA GLY A 154 16.60 19.56 8.82
C GLY A 154 15.15 20.01 8.76
N ALA A 155 14.75 20.93 9.66
CA ALA A 155 13.41 21.49 9.71
C ALA A 155 12.81 21.85 8.33
N ALA A 156 13.67 22.15 7.36
CA ALA A 156 13.30 22.36 5.95
C ALA A 156 12.70 21.11 5.29
N GLY A 157 13.29 19.94 5.44
CA GLY A 157 12.78 18.70 4.83
C GLY A 157 11.39 18.31 5.37
N GLU A 158 11.22 18.39 6.68
CA GLU A 158 9.92 18.12 7.32
C GLU A 158 8.85 19.15 6.91
N ALA A 159 9.23 20.41 6.75
CA ALA A 159 8.34 21.48 6.29
C ALA A 159 7.90 21.24 4.82
N ILE A 160 8.81 20.81 3.93
CA ILE A 160 8.52 20.48 2.54
C ILE A 160 7.51 19.33 2.49
N GLU A 161 7.76 18.25 3.23
CA GLU A 161 6.89 17.07 3.25
C GLU A 161 5.47 17.39 3.75
N ALA A 162 5.36 18.23 4.80
CA ALA A 162 4.09 18.71 5.31
C ALA A 162 3.33 19.54 4.27
N LEU A 163 3.99 20.44 3.56
CA LEU A 163 3.38 21.29 2.53
C LEU A 163 2.95 20.50 1.29
N VAL A 164 3.73 19.49 0.89
CA VAL A 164 3.35 18.54 -0.18
C VAL A 164 2.12 17.74 0.21
N SER A 165 2.01 17.31 1.47
CA SER A 165 0.82 16.61 1.97
C SER A 165 -0.45 17.48 1.97
N LEU A 166 -0.29 18.80 2.04
CA LEU A 166 -1.37 19.78 1.89
C LEU A 166 -1.75 20.05 0.42
N GLY A 167 -1.06 19.40 -0.55
CA GLY A 167 -1.39 19.46 -1.98
C GLY A 167 -0.60 20.49 -2.77
N TYR A 168 0.46 21.05 -2.22
CA TYR A 168 1.37 21.93 -2.98
C TYR A 168 2.37 21.11 -3.81
N SER A 169 2.84 21.68 -4.93
CA SER A 169 3.88 21.05 -5.76
C SER A 169 5.21 21.01 -5.00
N GLU A 170 5.86 19.83 -4.96
CA GLU A 170 7.14 19.63 -4.28
C GLU A 170 8.22 20.64 -4.78
N ARG A 171 8.22 20.96 -6.07
CA ARG A 171 9.18 21.86 -6.69
C ARG A 171 8.99 23.30 -6.23
N ASP A 172 7.73 23.79 -6.20
CA ASP A 172 7.43 25.16 -5.78
C ASP A 172 7.67 25.36 -4.28
N VAL A 173 7.45 24.30 -3.49
CA VAL A 173 7.64 24.32 -2.03
C VAL A 173 9.12 24.26 -1.66
N ALA A 174 9.92 23.42 -2.35
CA ALA A 174 11.33 23.25 -2.04
C ALA A 174 12.10 24.57 -2.19
N ASP A 175 11.92 25.26 -3.33
CA ASP A 175 12.58 26.55 -3.59
C ASP A 175 12.21 27.61 -2.54
N ILE A 176 10.96 27.65 -2.08
CA ILE A 176 10.50 28.61 -1.09
C ILE A 176 11.02 28.28 0.32
N VAL A 177 10.91 27.02 0.74
CA VAL A 177 11.36 26.57 2.07
C VAL A 177 12.86 26.76 2.22
N GLU A 178 13.65 26.36 1.20
CA GLU A 178 15.11 26.54 1.21
C GLU A 178 15.49 28.04 1.28
N SER A 179 14.76 28.93 0.61
CA SER A 179 15.00 30.37 0.67
C SER A 179 14.68 30.99 2.02
N LEU A 180 13.78 30.38 2.80
CA LEU A 180 13.30 30.87 4.09
C LEU A 180 13.98 30.20 5.29
N ASP A 181 14.70 29.09 5.08
CA ASP A 181 15.40 28.38 6.14
C ASP A 181 16.70 29.10 6.52
N ASP A 182 16.71 29.68 7.72
CA ASP A 182 17.86 30.34 8.31
C ASP A 182 18.62 29.44 9.32
N GLY A 183 18.24 28.15 9.40
CA GLY A 183 18.79 27.17 10.33
C GLY A 183 18.43 27.39 11.80
N LYS A 184 17.50 28.32 12.09
CA LYS A 184 17.06 28.67 13.46
C LYS A 184 15.56 28.46 13.66
N ARG A 185 14.79 28.42 12.59
CA ARG A 185 13.34 28.22 12.61
C ARG A 185 12.99 26.77 12.85
N ASP A 186 11.94 26.56 13.64
CA ASP A 186 11.35 25.24 13.76
C ASP A 186 10.46 24.90 12.56
N VAL A 187 10.09 23.64 12.43
CA VAL A 187 9.24 23.12 11.34
C VAL A 187 7.91 23.91 11.23
N SER A 188 7.31 24.23 12.37
CA SER A 188 6.01 24.94 12.43
C SER A 188 6.11 26.37 11.92
N GLU A 189 7.23 27.05 12.23
CA GLU A 189 7.51 28.41 11.74
C GLU A 189 7.81 28.42 10.25
N LEU A 190 8.62 27.46 9.76
CA LEU A 190 8.90 27.30 8.34
C LEU A 190 7.63 27.05 7.53
N ILE A 191 6.76 26.16 7.98
CA ILE A 191 5.47 25.91 7.31
C ILE A 191 4.64 27.20 7.23
N LYS A 192 4.54 27.96 8.33
CA LYS A 192 3.75 29.20 8.36
C LYS A 192 4.26 30.26 7.40
N VAL A 193 5.58 30.53 7.41
CA VAL A 193 6.16 31.55 6.55
C VAL A 193 6.11 31.14 5.07
N SER A 194 6.29 29.85 4.78
CA SER A 194 6.18 29.32 3.42
C SER A 194 4.76 29.41 2.87
N LEU A 195 3.74 29.14 3.69
CA LEU A 195 2.33 29.32 3.31
C LEU A 195 1.98 30.79 3.01
N ILE A 196 2.55 31.74 3.76
CA ILE A 196 2.36 33.16 3.50
C ILE A 196 2.99 33.55 2.16
N GLU A 197 4.16 33.03 1.84
CA GLU A 197 4.86 33.36 0.58
C GLU A 197 4.16 32.72 -0.62
N LEU A 198 3.74 31.46 -0.50
CA LEU A 198 2.90 30.75 -1.50
C LEU A 198 1.58 31.47 -1.77
N GLY A 199 1.01 32.13 -0.74
CA GLY A 199 -0.24 32.90 -0.86
C GLY A 199 -0.09 34.25 -1.58
N LYS A 200 1.11 34.83 -1.62
CA LYS A 200 1.38 36.10 -2.32
C LYS A 200 1.58 35.95 -3.82
N GLY A 201 1.90 34.73 -4.29
CA GLY A 201 2.14 34.41 -5.69
C GLY A 201 0.91 34.02 -6.50
N ARG A 202 -0.31 34.18 -5.93
CA ARG A 202 -1.59 33.94 -6.61
C ARG A 202 -2.35 35.21 -6.91
#